data_67058af09960cd0f4d364687cddda099
#
_entry.id   67058af09960cd0f4d364687cddda099
#
_cell.length_a   1.000
_cell.length_b   1.000
_cell.length_c   1.000
_cell.angle_alpha   90.00
_cell.angle_beta   90.00
_cell.angle_gamma   90.00
#
_symmetry.space_group_name_H-M   'P 1'
#
loop_
_entity.id
_entity.type
_entity.pdbx_description
1 polymer ?
#
loop_
_entity_poly.entity_id
_entity_poly.type
_entity_poly.pdbx_seq_one_letter_code
_entity_poly.pdbx_strand_id
1 'polypeptide(L)'
;MRPPIFVTGCARSGTSMTAGVIFLSGAKGGDMFGPTRWNPRGMYENKIIREGMVKPYLRSIGADPMGQKPLPDLQRVLADANCAETVGAWRSNIQALMRAQGVGEDEPWAYKGAKMCLFWPLWHAAFPDARWVLVRRTDTDIINSCLRTHFMRAYRDALGWQRWVETHKQRFQEMRNAFPMNIHEVWPE
;
A
#
# COMPACT_ATOMS: atom_id res chain seq x y z
N MET A 1 8.00 -9.47 -16.54
CA MET A 1 8.52 -8.41 -15.62
C MET A 1 9.07 -9.05 -14.35
N ARG A 2 10.15 -8.50 -13.81
CA ARG A 2 10.67 -8.92 -12.48
C ARG A 2 9.60 -8.85 -11.40
N PRO A 3 9.73 -9.67 -10.33
CA PRO A 3 8.91 -9.51 -9.13
C PRO A 3 9.01 -8.08 -8.58
N PRO A 4 7.88 -7.48 -8.18
CA PRO A 4 7.88 -6.11 -7.67
C PRO A 4 8.43 -5.99 -6.25
N ILE A 5 8.83 -4.76 -5.91
CA ILE A 5 9.02 -4.33 -4.52
C ILE A 5 7.76 -3.56 -4.11
N PHE A 6 7.06 -4.06 -3.12
CA PHE A 6 5.88 -3.40 -2.57
C PHE A 6 6.22 -2.69 -1.26
N VAL A 7 5.96 -1.38 -1.20
CA VAL A 7 6.16 -0.59 0.02
C VAL A 7 4.79 -0.27 0.62
N THR A 8 4.55 -0.77 1.81
CA THR A 8 3.28 -0.57 2.51
C THR A 8 3.50 -0.30 4.00
N GLY A 9 2.44 0.00 4.71
CA GLY A 9 2.45 0.32 6.13
C GLY A 9 1.26 1.20 6.49
N CYS A 10 1.10 1.49 7.75
CA CYS A 10 0.10 2.44 8.19
C CYS A 10 0.32 3.80 7.50
N ALA A 11 -0.73 4.48 7.05
CA ALA A 11 -0.54 5.85 6.59
C ALA A 11 0.09 6.68 7.71
N ARG A 12 0.95 7.62 7.37
CA ARG A 12 1.75 8.45 8.32
C ARG A 12 2.90 7.72 9.03
N SER A 13 3.26 6.50 8.60
CA SER A 13 4.42 5.76 9.14
C SER A 13 5.75 6.03 8.43
N GLY A 14 5.80 6.92 7.42
CA GLY A 14 7.03 7.17 6.66
C GLY A 14 7.14 6.38 5.35
N THR A 15 6.07 5.74 4.88
CA THR A 15 6.07 4.96 3.62
C THR A 15 6.56 5.75 2.40
N SER A 16 6.29 7.06 2.34
CA SER A 16 6.78 7.90 1.22
C SER A 16 8.29 8.11 1.28
N MET A 17 8.86 8.27 2.47
CA MET A 17 10.32 8.40 2.63
C MET A 17 11.03 7.11 2.23
N THR A 18 10.57 5.97 2.74
CA THR A 18 11.11 4.66 2.40
C THR A 18 11.02 4.37 0.90
N ALA A 19 9.87 4.66 0.28
CA ALA A 19 9.70 4.50 -1.16
C ALA A 19 10.64 5.41 -1.95
N GLY A 20 10.83 6.65 -1.52
CA GLY A 20 11.79 7.57 -2.13
C GLY A 20 13.20 7.00 -2.20
N VAL A 21 13.68 6.35 -1.12
CA VAL A 21 14.99 5.68 -1.10
C VAL A 21 15.05 4.57 -2.15
N ILE A 22 14.00 3.72 -2.23
CA ILE A 22 13.95 2.62 -3.19
C ILE A 22 13.95 3.13 -4.64
N PHE A 23 13.22 4.21 -4.95
CA PHE A 23 13.23 4.80 -6.29
C PHE A 23 14.56 5.48 -6.62
N LEU A 24 15.19 6.15 -5.66
CA LEU A 24 16.53 6.71 -5.83
C LEU A 24 17.60 5.62 -6.03
N SER A 25 17.37 4.41 -5.53
CA SER A 25 18.24 3.23 -5.76
C SER A 25 17.98 2.56 -7.13
N GLY A 26 17.15 3.14 -7.99
CA GLY A 26 16.99 2.72 -9.38
C GLY A 26 15.72 1.93 -9.71
N ALA A 27 14.86 1.63 -8.73
CA ALA A 27 13.57 1.02 -9.03
C ALA A 27 12.66 1.98 -9.81
N LYS A 28 11.87 1.44 -10.74
CA LYS A 28 10.93 2.22 -11.55
C LYS A 28 9.55 2.24 -10.90
N GLY A 29 8.90 3.38 -10.87
CA GLY A 29 7.56 3.56 -10.28
C GLY A 29 6.49 3.95 -11.30
N GLY A 30 6.86 4.14 -12.56
CA GLY A 30 6.00 4.71 -13.60
C GLY A 30 5.62 6.17 -13.28
N ASP A 31 4.42 6.59 -13.70
CA ASP A 31 3.94 7.97 -13.46
C ASP A 31 3.44 8.13 -12.03
N MET A 32 4.25 8.74 -11.18
CA MET A 32 4.01 8.91 -9.75
C MET A 32 3.49 10.31 -9.41
N PHE A 33 2.72 10.39 -8.31
CA PHE A 33 2.41 11.66 -7.68
C PHE A 33 3.69 12.30 -7.11
N GLY A 34 3.92 13.54 -7.51
CA GLY A 34 5.02 14.35 -7.01
C GLY A 34 4.81 14.92 -5.60
N PRO A 35 5.55 15.97 -5.26
CA PRO A 35 5.44 16.67 -3.99
C PRO A 35 4.04 17.24 -3.74
N THR A 36 3.65 17.25 -2.47
CA THR A 36 2.43 17.89 -1.99
C THR A 36 2.74 18.66 -0.70
N ARG A 37 1.83 19.53 -0.27
CA ARG A 37 1.96 20.22 1.02
C ARG A 37 2.22 19.25 2.20
N TRP A 38 1.65 18.04 2.14
CA TRP A 38 1.73 17.05 3.22
C TRP A 38 2.87 16.04 3.06
N ASN A 39 3.43 15.95 1.85
CA ASN A 39 4.61 15.16 1.50
C ASN A 39 5.51 15.99 0.58
N PRO A 40 6.30 16.92 1.12
CA PRO A 40 7.08 17.87 0.32
C PRO A 40 8.14 17.21 -0.58
N ARG A 41 8.58 16.00 -0.24
CA ARG A 41 9.56 15.23 -1.03
C ARG A 41 8.90 14.29 -2.06
N GLY A 42 7.57 14.22 -2.12
CA GLY A 42 6.81 13.38 -3.04
C GLY A 42 5.96 12.34 -2.33
N MET A 43 4.85 11.98 -2.97
CA MET A 43 3.99 10.89 -2.48
C MET A 43 4.48 9.51 -2.89
N TYR A 44 5.14 9.43 -4.06
CA TYR A 44 5.68 8.18 -4.63
C TYR A 44 4.64 7.06 -4.81
N GLU A 45 3.40 7.43 -5.11
CA GLU A 45 2.35 6.49 -5.51
C GLU A 45 2.10 6.62 -7.00
N ASN A 46 2.07 5.51 -7.74
CA ASN A 46 1.67 5.51 -9.14
C ASN A 46 0.22 6.00 -9.24
N LYS A 47 -0.01 7.01 -10.07
CA LYS A 47 -1.28 7.73 -10.17
C LYS A 47 -2.41 6.82 -10.62
N ILE A 48 -2.19 6.06 -11.69
CA ILE A 48 -3.22 5.22 -12.29
C ILE A 48 -3.53 4.02 -11.41
N ILE A 49 -2.51 3.36 -10.85
CA ILE A 49 -2.75 2.25 -9.90
C ILE A 49 -3.58 2.75 -8.72
N ARG A 50 -3.21 3.89 -8.14
CA ARG A 50 -3.93 4.44 -6.98
C ARG A 50 -5.35 4.87 -7.30
N GLU A 51 -5.54 5.71 -8.34
CA GLU A 51 -6.82 6.32 -8.64
C GLU A 51 -7.73 5.41 -9.49
N GLY A 52 -7.16 4.66 -10.43
CA GLY A 52 -7.89 3.83 -11.39
C GLY A 52 -8.09 2.38 -10.96
N MET A 53 -7.33 1.87 -9.98
CA MET A 53 -7.46 0.49 -9.53
C MET A 53 -7.75 0.39 -8.03
N VAL A 54 -6.85 0.89 -7.18
CA VAL A 54 -6.95 0.73 -5.72
C VAL A 54 -8.21 1.38 -5.15
N LYS A 55 -8.47 2.64 -5.49
CA LYS A 55 -9.65 3.34 -4.97
C LYS A 55 -10.97 2.78 -5.51
N PRO A 56 -11.11 2.48 -6.81
CA PRO A 56 -12.30 1.79 -7.33
C PRO A 56 -12.55 0.43 -6.67
N TYR A 57 -11.51 -0.38 -6.51
CA TYR A 57 -11.62 -1.66 -5.81
C TYR A 57 -12.13 -1.49 -4.38
N LEU A 58 -11.53 -0.59 -3.59
CA LEU A 58 -12.00 -0.35 -2.22
C LEU A 58 -13.47 0.07 -2.19
N ARG A 59 -13.92 0.94 -3.12
CA ARG A 59 -15.34 1.32 -3.23
C ARG A 59 -16.23 0.13 -3.57
N SER A 60 -15.81 -0.75 -4.50
CA SER A 60 -16.62 -1.91 -4.93
C SER A 60 -16.88 -2.91 -3.81
N ILE A 61 -15.98 -2.98 -2.83
CA ILE A 61 -16.14 -3.82 -1.64
C ILE A 61 -16.71 -3.06 -0.42
N GLY A 62 -17.23 -1.85 -0.62
CA GLY A 62 -17.84 -1.04 0.44
C GLY A 62 -16.87 -0.40 1.42
N ALA A 63 -15.57 -0.36 1.09
CA ALA A 63 -14.55 0.26 1.94
C ALA A 63 -14.27 1.72 1.54
N ASP A 64 -13.75 2.49 2.49
CA ASP A 64 -13.32 3.85 2.22
C ASP A 64 -12.09 3.87 1.27
N PRO A 65 -12.16 4.56 0.13
CA PRO A 65 -11.07 4.65 -0.83
C PRO A 65 -9.81 5.35 -0.29
N MET A 66 -9.93 6.07 0.84
CA MET A 66 -8.79 6.63 1.55
C MET A 66 -8.17 5.65 2.56
N GLY A 67 -8.82 4.51 2.80
CA GLY A 67 -8.37 3.49 3.76
C GLY A 67 -8.51 3.95 5.22
N GLN A 68 -9.55 4.72 5.52
CA GLN A 68 -9.78 5.23 6.86
C GLN A 68 -10.98 4.55 7.54
N LYS A 69 -12.23 4.78 7.07
CA LYS A 69 -13.44 4.18 7.63
C LYS A 69 -14.60 4.22 6.63
N PRO A 70 -15.23 3.05 6.32
CA PRO A 70 -14.88 1.72 6.85
C PRO A 70 -13.61 1.15 6.23
N LEU A 71 -12.91 0.31 6.98
CA LEU A 71 -11.80 -0.50 6.46
C LEU A 71 -12.33 -1.70 5.67
N PRO A 72 -11.53 -2.28 4.74
CA PRO A 72 -11.93 -3.47 3.99
C PRO A 72 -12.23 -4.65 4.92
N ASP A 73 -13.34 -5.33 4.66
CA ASP A 73 -13.62 -6.63 5.25
C ASP A 73 -12.64 -7.66 4.68
N LEU A 74 -11.89 -8.32 5.57
CA LEU A 74 -10.87 -9.29 5.18
C LEU A 74 -11.48 -10.52 4.49
N GLN A 75 -12.65 -10.99 4.92
CA GLN A 75 -13.29 -12.15 4.31
C GLN A 75 -13.68 -11.86 2.85
N ARG A 76 -14.16 -10.66 2.58
CA ARG A 76 -14.45 -10.22 1.22
C ARG A 76 -13.17 -10.18 0.38
N VAL A 77 -12.09 -9.60 0.91
CA VAL A 77 -10.79 -9.56 0.21
C VAL A 77 -10.23 -10.96 -0.05
N LEU A 78 -10.37 -11.88 0.90
CA LEU A 78 -9.94 -13.28 0.74
C LEU A 78 -10.74 -14.00 -0.36
N ALA A 79 -12.05 -13.74 -0.46
CA ALA A 79 -12.87 -14.28 -1.53
C ALA A 79 -12.37 -13.81 -2.90
N ASP A 80 -12.07 -12.51 -3.05
CA ASP A 80 -11.52 -11.94 -4.27
C ASP A 80 -10.10 -12.48 -4.58
N ALA A 81 -9.27 -12.68 -3.56
CA ALA A 81 -7.93 -13.25 -3.68
C ALA A 81 -7.92 -14.73 -4.08
N ASN A 82 -9.00 -15.46 -3.81
CA ASN A 82 -9.21 -16.85 -4.24
C ASN A 82 -9.88 -16.94 -5.62
N CYS A 83 -10.34 -15.85 -6.20
CA CYS A 83 -10.92 -15.80 -7.54
C CYS A 83 -9.82 -15.63 -8.60
N ALA A 84 -9.55 -16.66 -9.37
CA ALA A 84 -8.47 -16.66 -10.38
C ALA A 84 -8.65 -15.56 -11.44
N GLU A 85 -9.88 -15.25 -11.82
CA GLU A 85 -10.18 -14.17 -12.77
C GLU A 85 -9.82 -12.80 -12.19
N THR A 86 -10.24 -12.52 -10.95
CA THR A 86 -9.93 -11.26 -10.24
C THR A 86 -8.42 -11.09 -10.07
N VAL A 87 -7.74 -12.13 -9.61
CA VAL A 87 -6.28 -12.14 -9.42
C VAL A 87 -5.54 -11.94 -10.75
N GLY A 88 -5.97 -12.67 -11.80
CA GLY A 88 -5.39 -12.56 -13.13
C GLY A 88 -5.56 -11.17 -13.73
N ALA A 89 -6.75 -10.59 -13.63
CA ALA A 89 -7.04 -9.23 -14.08
C ALA A 89 -6.21 -8.19 -13.30
N TRP A 90 -6.12 -8.34 -11.98
CA TRP A 90 -5.32 -7.43 -11.13
C TRP A 90 -3.85 -7.42 -11.56
N ARG A 91 -3.25 -8.61 -11.71
CA ARG A 91 -1.86 -8.76 -12.18
C ARG A 91 -1.66 -8.19 -13.57
N SER A 92 -2.47 -8.60 -14.55
CA SER A 92 -2.31 -8.24 -15.95
C SER A 92 -2.44 -6.75 -16.16
N ASN A 93 -3.42 -6.10 -15.52
CA ASN A 93 -3.63 -4.66 -15.65
C ASN A 93 -2.46 -3.86 -15.07
N ILE A 94 -1.92 -4.26 -13.91
CA ILE A 94 -0.76 -3.59 -13.31
C ILE A 94 0.47 -3.75 -14.19
N GLN A 95 0.75 -4.97 -14.68
CA GLN A 95 1.90 -5.21 -15.55
C GLN A 95 1.80 -4.48 -16.89
N ALA A 96 0.62 -4.51 -17.52
CA ALA A 96 0.37 -3.77 -18.76
C ALA A 96 0.56 -2.26 -18.56
N LEU A 97 0.06 -1.72 -17.46
CA LEU A 97 0.24 -0.31 -17.12
C LEU A 97 1.71 0.04 -16.92
N MET A 98 2.46 -0.76 -16.15
CA MET A 98 3.88 -0.49 -15.92
C MET A 98 4.69 -0.53 -17.21
N ARG A 99 4.41 -1.48 -18.12
CA ARG A 99 5.00 -1.51 -19.46
C ARG A 99 4.65 -0.27 -20.28
N ALA A 100 3.39 0.13 -20.29
CA ALA A 100 2.92 1.33 -20.99
C ALA A 100 3.58 2.62 -20.46
N GLN A 101 4.02 2.61 -19.20
CA GLN A 101 4.77 3.70 -18.56
C GLN A 101 6.30 3.54 -18.71
N GLY A 102 6.77 2.65 -19.59
CA GLY A 102 8.19 2.51 -19.94
C GLY A 102 9.01 1.66 -18.98
N VAL A 103 8.38 0.82 -18.15
CA VAL A 103 9.11 -0.12 -17.28
C VAL A 103 9.44 -1.39 -18.06
N GLY A 104 10.72 -1.65 -18.25
CA GLY A 104 11.24 -2.83 -18.99
C GLY A 104 11.05 -4.14 -18.23
N GLU A 105 11.13 -5.28 -18.98
CA GLU A 105 10.91 -6.62 -18.40
C GLU A 105 11.94 -6.97 -17.32
N ASP A 106 13.18 -6.53 -17.49
CA ASP A 106 14.30 -6.83 -16.59
C ASP A 106 14.63 -5.69 -15.62
N GLU A 107 13.88 -4.59 -15.68
CA GLU A 107 14.08 -3.47 -14.76
C GLU A 107 13.46 -3.75 -13.37
N PRO A 108 14.14 -3.37 -12.28
CA PRO A 108 13.54 -3.40 -10.96
C PRO A 108 12.42 -2.35 -10.90
N TRP A 109 11.27 -2.76 -10.40
CA TRP A 109 10.15 -1.84 -10.22
C TRP A 109 9.51 -1.96 -8.85
N ALA A 110 8.89 -0.88 -8.42
CA ALA A 110 8.23 -0.84 -7.12
C ALA A 110 6.89 -0.12 -7.20
N TYR A 111 5.98 -0.50 -6.32
CA TYR A 111 4.76 0.25 -6.06
C TYR A 111 4.65 0.53 -4.55
N LYS A 112 4.39 1.77 -4.21
CA LYS A 112 4.11 2.19 -2.85
C LYS A 112 2.62 2.50 -2.69
N GLY A 113 2.01 1.88 -1.69
CA GLY A 113 0.63 2.14 -1.32
C GLY A 113 0.38 1.82 0.15
N ALA A 114 0.16 2.85 0.98
CA ALA A 114 -0.13 2.63 2.41
C ALA A 114 -1.37 1.74 2.64
N LYS A 115 -2.34 1.77 1.71
CA LYS A 115 -3.56 0.97 1.80
C LYS A 115 -3.38 -0.50 1.44
N MET A 116 -2.28 -0.88 0.79
CA MET A 116 -2.06 -2.26 0.31
C MET A 116 -2.14 -3.28 1.45
N CYS A 117 -1.62 -2.95 2.63
CA CYS A 117 -1.70 -3.84 3.79
C CYS A 117 -3.13 -4.15 4.23
N LEU A 118 -4.11 -3.31 3.91
CA LEU A 118 -5.52 -3.51 4.28
C LEU A 118 -6.20 -4.59 3.44
N PHE A 119 -5.72 -4.82 2.22
CA PHE A 119 -6.22 -5.84 1.30
C PHE A 119 -5.06 -6.60 0.65
N TRP A 120 -4.04 -6.88 1.47
CA TRP A 120 -2.82 -7.60 1.10
C TRP A 120 -3.06 -8.96 0.43
N PRO A 121 -4.13 -9.74 0.77
CA PRO A 121 -4.33 -11.05 0.14
C PRO A 121 -4.44 -10.97 -1.38
N LEU A 122 -5.18 -9.98 -1.92
CA LEU A 122 -5.31 -9.79 -3.37
C LEU A 122 -3.97 -9.44 -4.02
N TRP A 123 -3.18 -8.58 -3.39
CA TRP A 123 -1.85 -8.23 -3.88
C TRP A 123 -0.88 -9.41 -3.85
N HIS A 124 -0.91 -10.19 -2.78
CA HIS A 124 -0.05 -11.36 -2.64
C HIS A 124 -0.45 -12.46 -3.64
N ALA A 125 -1.74 -12.74 -3.82
CA ALA A 125 -2.22 -13.69 -4.81
C ALA A 125 -1.83 -13.27 -6.25
N ALA A 126 -1.92 -11.96 -6.55
CA ALA A 126 -1.52 -11.43 -7.85
C ALA A 126 0.01 -11.46 -8.07
N PHE A 127 0.81 -11.27 -7.04
CA PHE A 127 2.28 -11.20 -7.11
C PHE A 127 2.92 -11.99 -5.97
N PRO A 128 2.88 -13.34 -6.01
CA PRO A 128 3.35 -14.18 -4.90
C PRO A 128 4.86 -14.04 -4.63
N ASP A 129 5.64 -13.68 -5.66
CA ASP A 129 7.10 -13.50 -5.56
C ASP A 129 7.50 -12.06 -5.20
N ALA A 130 6.54 -11.18 -4.94
CA ALA A 130 6.82 -9.80 -4.57
C ALA A 130 7.62 -9.72 -3.27
N ARG A 131 8.57 -8.79 -3.23
CA ARG A 131 9.27 -8.42 -1.98
C ARG A 131 8.51 -7.28 -1.32
N TRP A 132 8.19 -7.45 -0.04
CA TRP A 132 7.44 -6.47 0.72
C TRP A 132 8.32 -5.72 1.69
N VAL A 133 8.21 -4.40 1.67
CA VAL A 133 8.80 -3.51 2.67
C VAL A 133 7.66 -2.96 3.52
N LEU A 134 7.57 -3.46 4.75
CA LEU A 134 6.58 -3.06 5.72
C LEU A 134 7.15 -1.93 6.59
N VAL A 135 6.61 -0.74 6.40
CA VAL A 135 7.09 0.45 7.09
C VAL A 135 6.35 0.63 8.40
N ARG A 136 7.12 0.65 9.49
CA ARG A 136 6.63 0.76 10.86
C ARG A 136 6.96 2.13 11.45
N ARG A 137 6.18 2.52 12.42
CA ARG A 137 6.39 3.70 13.24
C ARG A 137 5.69 3.50 14.58
N THR A 138 6.05 4.26 15.62
CA THR A 138 5.35 4.17 16.91
C THR A 138 3.88 4.57 16.76
N ASP A 139 3.00 3.88 17.50
CA ASP A 139 1.56 4.13 17.44
C ASP A 139 1.25 5.60 17.80
N THR A 140 1.91 6.11 18.83
CA THR A 140 1.77 7.52 19.28
C THR A 140 2.08 8.51 18.16
N ASP A 141 3.16 8.30 17.41
CA ASP A 141 3.54 9.20 16.33
C ASP A 141 2.58 9.15 15.15
N ILE A 142 2.08 7.95 14.82
CA ILE A 142 1.07 7.78 13.77
C ILE A 142 -0.21 8.52 14.19
N ILE A 143 -0.72 8.27 15.40
CA ILE A 143 -1.94 8.88 15.94
C ILE A 143 -1.81 10.40 15.94
N ASN A 144 -0.72 10.93 16.51
CA ASN A 144 -0.45 12.37 16.55
C ASN A 144 -0.38 12.98 15.14
N SER A 145 0.21 12.24 14.19
CA SER A 145 0.26 12.69 12.79
C SER A 145 -1.12 12.66 12.13
N CYS A 146 -1.96 11.66 12.41
CA CYS A 146 -3.33 11.61 11.89
C CYS A 146 -4.17 12.77 12.40
N LEU A 147 -4.13 13.07 13.70
CA LEU A 147 -4.89 14.19 14.31
C LEU A 147 -4.53 15.55 13.69
N ARG A 148 -3.28 15.74 13.25
CA ARG A 148 -2.82 17.00 12.64
C ARG A 148 -2.98 17.06 11.13
N THR A 149 -3.33 15.94 10.47
CA THR A 149 -3.35 15.86 9.02
C THR A 149 -4.76 16.07 8.47
N HIS A 150 -4.98 17.13 7.72
CA HIS A 150 -6.28 17.57 7.22
C HIS A 150 -7.09 16.49 6.46
N PHE A 151 -6.45 15.61 5.70
CA PHE A 151 -7.15 14.55 4.96
C PHE A 151 -7.42 13.28 5.77
N MET A 152 -6.88 13.19 7.00
CA MET A 152 -7.17 12.12 7.96
C MET A 152 -8.39 12.54 8.79
N ARG A 153 -9.61 12.12 8.37
CA ARG A 153 -10.87 12.68 8.89
C ARG A 153 -11.81 11.68 9.54
N ALA A 154 -11.49 10.38 9.48
CA ALA A 154 -12.40 9.34 9.94
C ALA A 154 -12.67 9.40 11.45
N TYR A 155 -11.68 9.87 12.20
CA TYR A 155 -11.77 9.98 13.67
C TYR A 155 -11.30 11.35 14.12
N ARG A 156 -11.95 11.87 15.18
CA ARG A 156 -11.63 13.18 15.76
C ARG A 156 -10.76 13.08 17.01
N ASP A 157 -10.57 11.87 17.55
CA ASP A 157 -9.89 11.58 18.80
C ASP A 157 -8.80 10.52 18.64
N ALA A 158 -7.94 10.42 19.64
CA ALA A 158 -6.83 9.48 19.67
C ALA A 158 -7.32 8.02 19.74
N LEU A 159 -8.41 7.74 20.43
CA LEU A 159 -8.92 6.38 20.62
C LEU A 159 -9.41 5.78 19.28
N GLY A 160 -10.08 6.58 18.45
CA GLY A 160 -10.49 6.15 17.12
C GLY A 160 -9.30 5.81 16.22
N TRP A 161 -8.26 6.66 16.23
CA TRP A 161 -7.03 6.40 15.50
C TRP A 161 -6.22 5.24 16.06
N GLN A 162 -6.24 5.02 17.37
CA GLN A 162 -5.61 3.85 17.99
C GLN A 162 -6.22 2.55 17.47
N ARG A 163 -7.55 2.42 17.45
CA ARG A 163 -8.23 1.23 16.91
C ARG A 163 -7.90 1.02 15.43
N TRP A 164 -7.80 2.10 14.67
CA TRP A 164 -7.40 2.04 13.26
C TRP A 164 -5.95 1.54 13.10
N VAL A 165 -5.01 2.00 13.92
CA VAL A 165 -3.61 1.51 13.95
C VAL A 165 -3.57 0.04 14.37
N GLU A 166 -4.32 -0.35 15.39
CA GLU A 166 -4.39 -1.76 15.83
C GLU A 166 -4.87 -2.70 14.71
N THR A 167 -5.87 -2.29 13.93
CA THR A 167 -6.31 -3.07 12.77
C THR A 167 -5.18 -3.22 11.74
N HIS A 168 -4.41 -2.18 11.46
CA HIS A 168 -3.26 -2.29 10.58
C HIS A 168 -2.19 -3.24 11.13
N LYS A 169 -1.93 -3.21 12.44
CA LYS A 169 -0.98 -4.13 13.10
C LYS A 169 -1.44 -5.58 12.99
N GLN A 170 -2.73 -5.86 13.08
CA GLN A 170 -3.29 -7.18 12.81
C GLN A 170 -3.00 -7.63 11.37
N ARG A 171 -3.25 -6.76 10.37
CA ARG A 171 -2.90 -7.06 8.97
C ARG A 171 -1.40 -7.32 8.78
N PHE A 172 -0.53 -6.59 9.48
CA PHE A 172 0.91 -6.84 9.44
C PHE A 172 1.29 -8.21 9.99
N GLN A 173 0.63 -8.63 11.06
CA GLN A 173 0.86 -9.97 11.62
C GLN A 173 0.40 -11.08 10.67
N GLU A 174 -0.77 -10.89 10.03
CA GLU A 174 -1.29 -11.81 9.01
C GLU A 174 -0.32 -11.93 7.83
N MET A 175 0.20 -10.81 7.31
CA MET A 175 1.20 -10.79 6.24
C MET A 175 2.47 -11.55 6.63
N ARG A 176 3.00 -11.32 7.84
CA ARG A 176 4.19 -12.04 8.34
C ARG A 176 3.97 -13.54 8.43
N ASN A 177 2.79 -13.95 8.84
CA ASN A 177 2.45 -15.37 8.93
C ASN A 177 2.30 -16.02 7.54
N ALA A 178 1.77 -15.27 6.56
CA ALA A 178 1.49 -15.78 5.23
C ALA A 178 2.74 -15.91 4.34
N PHE A 179 3.68 -14.95 4.43
CA PHE A 179 4.88 -14.92 3.56
C PHE A 179 6.12 -14.35 4.28
N PRO A 180 6.60 -15.01 5.34
CA PRO A 180 7.66 -14.47 6.22
C PRO A 180 8.98 -14.22 5.49
N MET A 181 9.28 -14.99 4.44
CA MET A 181 10.56 -14.89 3.71
C MET A 181 10.60 -13.69 2.75
N ASN A 182 9.45 -13.12 2.40
CA ASN A 182 9.35 -12.05 1.41
C ASN A 182 9.03 -10.68 2.02
N ILE A 183 8.99 -10.58 3.37
CA ILE A 183 8.64 -9.35 4.08
C ILE A 183 9.81 -8.83 4.91
N HIS A 184 10.13 -7.55 4.73
CA HIS A 184 11.16 -6.84 5.47
C HIS A 184 10.53 -5.68 6.22
N GLU A 185 10.70 -5.63 7.54
CA GLU A 185 10.23 -4.50 8.34
C GLU A 185 11.30 -3.41 8.44
N VAL A 186 10.87 -2.16 8.28
CA VAL A 186 11.74 -0.98 8.45
C VAL A 186 11.08 0.03 9.39
N TRP A 187 11.90 0.65 10.23
CA TRP A 187 11.51 1.69 11.17
C TRP A 187 12.25 2.98 10.80
N PRO A 188 11.70 3.80 9.88
CA PRO A 188 12.34 5.06 9.53
C PRO A 188 12.20 6.04 10.71
N GLU A 189 13.32 6.56 11.17
CA GLU A 189 13.39 7.62 12.19
C GLU A 189 13.14 9.01 11.59
#